data_8a810a00ca2613d2fb960c7ce8552443
#
_entry.id   8a810a00ca2613d2fb960c7ce8552443
#
_cell.length_a   1.000
_cell.length_b   1.000
_cell.length_c   1.000
_cell.angle_alpha   90.00
_cell.angle_beta   90.00
_cell.angle_gamma   90.00
#
_symmetry.space_group_name_H-M   'P 1'
#
loop_
_entity.id
_entity.type
_entity.pdbx_description
1 polymer ?
#
loop_
_entity_poly.entity_id
_entity_poly.type
_entity_poly.pdbx_seq_one_letter_code
_entity_poly.pdbx_strand_id
1 'polypeptide(L)'
;TTTTIVQNTNPFPFEFPPGSPFGDMFKEFGSPQKRKASALGSGFVIDSNGTVITNNHVIKGAEDIVVRFSNDKEYKADIIGADPLSDVAVLKIKSDDKFQPVKFGNSDKARIGDWVIAIGNPFGLGGTVTSGIISARNRNIGLSRYEDFIQTDASINTGNSGGPLFNMN
;
A
#
# COMPACT_ATOMS: atom_id res chain seq x y z
N THR A 1 3.18 -5.60 -11.96
CA THR A 1 4.32 -5.15 -11.14
C THR A 1 3.78 -4.73 -9.78
N THR A 2 4.04 -5.53 -8.77
CA THR A 2 3.64 -5.22 -7.40
C THR A 2 4.65 -4.23 -6.81
N THR A 3 4.16 -3.20 -6.18
CA THR A 3 4.95 -2.08 -5.68
C THR A 3 4.82 -2.02 -4.15
N THR A 4 5.92 -1.92 -3.44
CA THR A 4 5.93 -1.68 -1.99
C THR A 4 5.98 -0.18 -1.73
N ILE A 5 5.11 0.32 -0.87
CA ILE A 5 5.10 1.72 -0.43
C ILE A 5 5.61 1.76 1.00
N VAL A 6 6.67 2.53 1.23
CA VAL A 6 7.32 2.69 2.53
C VAL A 6 7.01 4.07 3.07
N GLN A 7 6.38 4.13 4.25
CA GLN A 7 6.15 5.36 4.99
C GLN A 7 7.24 5.61 6.03
N ASN A 8 7.58 6.86 6.22
CA ASN A 8 8.47 7.30 7.27
C ASN A 8 7.67 8.08 8.32
N THR A 9 7.38 7.48 9.47
CA THR A 9 6.68 8.14 10.58
C THR A 9 7.52 8.11 11.85
N ASN A 10 7.45 9.18 12.64
CA ASN A 10 8.19 9.31 13.91
C ASN A 10 7.44 8.52 15.00
N PRO A 11 8.02 7.50 15.66
CA PRO A 11 7.26 6.54 16.46
C PRO A 11 7.03 6.89 17.93
N PHE A 12 7.47 8.05 18.45
CA PHE A 12 7.35 8.33 19.88
C PHE A 12 6.77 9.73 20.21
N PRO A 13 5.53 9.76 20.75
CA PRO A 13 4.95 10.98 21.34
C PRO A 13 5.22 11.15 22.84
N PHE A 14 6.19 10.45 23.43
CA PHE A 14 6.48 10.60 24.86
C PHE A 14 7.80 11.36 25.08
N GLU A 15 7.67 12.59 25.55
CA GLU A 15 8.75 13.32 26.20
C GLU A 15 8.82 12.89 27.67
N PHE A 16 9.96 12.33 28.09
CA PHE A 16 10.20 12.05 29.50
C PHE A 16 10.42 13.35 30.27
N PRO A 17 9.87 13.49 31.50
CA PRO A 17 10.09 14.66 32.31
C PRO A 17 11.60 14.88 32.53
N PRO A 18 12.07 16.17 32.55
CA PRO A 18 13.47 16.50 32.85
C PRO A 18 13.87 15.97 34.23
N GLY A 19 14.98 15.21 34.30
CA GLY A 19 15.51 14.66 35.55
C GLY A 19 15.07 13.24 35.90
N SER A 20 14.44 12.50 35.00
CA SER A 20 14.12 11.08 35.19
C SER A 20 15.40 10.22 35.01
N PRO A 21 15.73 9.29 35.96
CA PRO A 21 16.90 8.40 35.82
C PRO A 21 16.89 7.55 34.55
N PHE A 22 15.70 7.30 33.98
CA PHE A 22 15.53 6.62 32.70
C PHE A 22 15.87 7.50 31.50
N GLY A 23 15.63 8.82 31.57
CA GLY A 23 15.97 9.76 30.52
C GLY A 23 17.47 9.88 30.31
N ASP A 24 18.26 9.85 31.38
CA ASP A 24 19.72 9.96 31.31
C ASP A 24 20.36 8.63 30.84
N MET A 25 19.82 7.50 31.23
CA MET A 25 20.28 6.19 30.74
C MET A 25 20.02 6.03 29.24
N PHE A 26 18.92 6.58 28.69
CA PHE A 26 18.66 6.59 27.27
C PHE A 26 19.53 7.58 26.48
N LYS A 27 20.02 8.64 27.11
CA LYS A 27 20.99 9.57 26.50
C LYS A 27 22.40 8.94 26.37
N GLU A 28 22.77 8.06 27.29
CA GLU A 28 24.09 7.42 27.32
C GLU A 28 24.18 6.18 26.41
N PHE A 29 23.02 5.52 26.14
CA PHE A 29 22.95 4.31 25.30
C PHE A 29 22.49 4.53 23.85
N GLY A 30 22.19 5.73 23.42
CA GLY A 30 21.84 5.96 22.04
C GLY A 30 21.45 7.39 21.73
N SER A 31 22.23 8.02 20.88
CA SER A 31 21.65 9.01 20.01
C SER A 31 20.35 8.42 19.46
N PRO A 32 19.21 9.16 19.45
CA PRO A 32 18.01 8.66 18.83
C PRO A 32 18.30 8.47 17.35
N GLN A 33 18.73 7.26 16.96
CA GLN A 33 18.56 6.87 15.59
C GLN A 33 17.05 6.96 15.40
N LYS A 34 16.61 7.96 14.65
CA LYS A 34 15.25 8.07 14.15
C LYS A 34 14.96 6.73 13.45
N ARG A 35 14.40 5.79 14.20
CA ARG A 35 13.88 4.56 13.59
C ARG A 35 12.73 5.02 12.73
N LYS A 36 13.01 5.10 11.44
CA LYS A 36 12.00 5.37 10.44
C LYS A 36 10.96 4.26 10.57
N ALA A 37 9.80 4.57 11.13
CA ALA A 37 8.70 3.63 11.10
C ALA A 37 8.25 3.54 9.64
N SER A 38 8.39 2.37 9.05
CA SER A 38 7.98 2.12 7.67
C SER A 38 6.60 1.47 7.72
N ALA A 39 5.59 2.15 7.20
CA ALA A 39 4.35 1.47 6.83
C ALA A 39 4.56 0.83 5.46
N LEU A 40 4.09 -0.39 5.30
CA LEU A 40 4.24 -1.16 4.07
C LEU A 40 2.86 -1.43 3.48
N GLY A 41 2.74 -1.20 2.20
CA GLY A 41 1.57 -1.52 1.42
C GLY A 41 1.96 -1.86 -0.01
N SER A 42 0.99 -2.16 -0.82
CA SER A 42 1.15 -2.50 -2.22
C SER A 42 0.55 -1.41 -3.11
N GLY A 43 0.88 -1.47 -4.39
CA GLY A 43 0.32 -0.62 -5.41
C GLY A 43 0.58 -1.21 -6.79
N PHE A 44 0.07 -0.56 -7.81
CA PHE A 44 0.28 -0.97 -9.19
C PHE A 44 0.33 0.22 -10.15
N VAL A 45 1.13 0.08 -11.19
CA VAL A 45 1.32 1.11 -12.21
C VAL A 45 0.20 1.03 -13.25
N ILE A 46 -0.36 2.18 -13.63
CA ILE A 46 -1.46 2.27 -14.60
C ILE A 46 -1.09 2.94 -15.92
N ASP A 47 0.08 3.56 -16.00
CA ASP A 47 0.61 4.14 -17.24
C ASP A 47 2.13 3.97 -17.36
N SER A 48 2.66 4.15 -18.55
CA SER A 48 4.10 4.02 -18.82
C SER A 48 4.95 5.14 -18.19
N ASN A 49 4.35 6.18 -17.67
CA ASN A 49 5.04 7.33 -17.08
C ASN A 49 5.11 7.22 -15.56
N GLY A 50 4.68 6.09 -14.97
CA GLY A 50 4.83 5.80 -13.55
C GLY A 50 3.74 6.40 -12.66
N THR A 51 2.50 6.46 -13.15
CA THR A 51 1.35 6.71 -12.29
C THR A 51 1.00 5.41 -11.56
N VAL A 52 0.93 5.48 -10.23
CA VAL A 52 0.68 4.33 -9.33
C VAL A 52 -0.61 4.53 -8.57
N ILE A 53 -1.41 3.48 -8.48
CA ILE A 53 -2.59 3.42 -7.62
C ILE A 53 -2.24 2.60 -6.37
N THR A 54 -2.72 3.07 -5.22
CA THR A 54 -2.66 2.40 -3.93
C THR A 54 -3.84 2.82 -3.05
N ASN A 55 -3.92 2.32 -1.81
CA ASN A 55 -4.90 2.82 -0.86
C ASN A 55 -4.44 4.11 -0.16
N ASN A 56 -5.41 4.96 0.19
CA ASN A 56 -5.13 6.19 0.93
C ASN A 56 -4.56 5.90 2.33
N HIS A 57 -5.08 4.88 3.04
CA HIS A 57 -4.58 4.54 4.37
C HIS A 57 -3.10 4.08 4.35
N VAL A 58 -2.60 3.55 3.22
CA VAL A 58 -1.20 3.13 3.04
C VAL A 58 -0.25 4.32 3.06
N ILE A 59 -0.68 5.48 2.54
CA ILE A 59 0.16 6.68 2.42
C ILE A 59 -0.16 7.75 3.45
N LYS A 60 -1.17 7.54 4.28
CA LYS A 60 -1.65 8.52 5.25
C LYS A 60 -0.55 8.89 6.23
N GLY A 61 -0.20 10.18 6.29
CA GLY A 61 0.85 10.71 7.18
C GLY A 61 2.29 10.42 6.71
N ALA A 62 2.48 9.95 5.48
CA ALA A 62 3.80 9.75 4.92
C ALA A 62 4.49 11.10 4.63
N GLU A 63 5.73 11.26 5.10
CA GLU A 63 6.60 12.38 4.72
C GLU A 63 7.33 12.09 3.41
N ASP A 64 7.78 10.85 3.24
CA ASP A 64 8.47 10.36 2.05
C ASP A 64 7.80 9.08 1.56
N ILE A 65 7.57 8.97 0.26
CA ILE A 65 7.03 7.77 -0.37
C ILE A 65 8.07 7.21 -1.33
N VAL A 66 8.38 5.94 -1.14
CA VAL A 66 9.29 5.18 -2.01
C VAL A 66 8.51 4.00 -2.60
N VAL A 67 8.58 3.91 -3.91
CA VAL A 67 7.98 2.82 -4.70
C VAL A 67 9.09 1.84 -5.05
N ARG A 68 9.02 0.62 -4.50
CA ARG A 68 9.96 -0.46 -4.81
C ARG A 68 9.32 -1.47 -5.76
N PHE A 69 10.03 -1.83 -6.81
CA PHE A 69 9.62 -2.84 -7.78
C PHE A 69 10.22 -4.22 -7.46
N SER A 70 9.71 -5.25 -8.14
CA SER A 70 10.16 -6.65 -7.97
C SER A 70 11.63 -6.90 -8.40
N ASN A 71 12.23 -5.96 -9.11
CA ASN A 71 13.64 -5.97 -9.47
C ASN A 71 14.52 -5.15 -8.51
N ASP A 72 14.01 -4.87 -7.31
CA ASP A 72 14.64 -4.08 -6.24
C ASP A 72 14.95 -2.61 -6.59
N LYS A 73 14.54 -2.13 -7.76
CA LYS A 73 14.63 -0.71 -8.07
C LYS A 73 13.65 0.10 -7.21
N GLU A 74 14.15 1.19 -6.67
CA GLU A 74 13.40 2.12 -5.83
C GLU A 74 13.29 3.49 -6.50
N TYR A 75 12.11 4.08 -6.39
CA TYR A 75 11.83 5.40 -6.92
C TYR A 75 11.08 6.24 -5.90
N LYS A 76 11.47 7.51 -5.76
CA LYS A 76 10.65 8.48 -5.02
C LYS A 76 9.38 8.76 -5.79
N ALA A 77 8.30 8.99 -5.06
CA ALA A 77 7.00 9.34 -5.65
C ALA A 77 6.34 10.46 -4.86
N ASP A 78 5.57 11.29 -5.57
CA ASP A 78 4.71 12.30 -4.99
C ASP A 78 3.25 11.85 -5.01
N ILE A 79 2.48 12.32 -4.03
CA ILE A 79 1.02 12.17 -4.02
C ILE A 79 0.44 13.19 -5.00
N ILE A 80 -0.27 12.72 -6.02
CA ILE A 80 -0.98 13.59 -6.96
C ILE A 80 -2.49 13.62 -6.72
N GLY A 81 -3.00 12.71 -5.92
CA GLY A 81 -4.39 12.69 -5.48
C GLY A 81 -4.60 11.66 -4.38
N ALA A 82 -5.52 11.95 -3.45
CA ALA A 82 -5.94 11.01 -2.41
C ALA A 82 -7.39 11.29 -2.03
N ASP A 83 -8.18 10.24 -1.92
CA ASP A 83 -9.56 10.30 -1.46
C ASP A 83 -9.76 9.37 -0.26
N PRO A 84 -9.93 9.93 0.95
CA PRO A 84 -10.19 9.15 2.15
C PRO A 84 -11.53 8.41 2.13
N LEU A 85 -12.51 8.87 1.34
CA LEU A 85 -13.85 8.25 1.34
C LEU A 85 -13.88 6.95 0.53
N SER A 86 -13.16 6.91 -0.59
CA SER A 86 -12.97 5.69 -1.40
C SER A 86 -11.73 4.89 -0.99
N ASP A 87 -10.92 5.43 -0.09
CA ASP A 87 -9.61 4.87 0.32
C ASP A 87 -8.66 4.64 -0.86
N VAL A 88 -8.69 5.53 -1.87
CA VAL A 88 -7.83 5.47 -3.05
C VAL A 88 -6.81 6.60 -3.01
N ALA A 89 -5.57 6.31 -3.41
CA ALA A 89 -4.54 7.31 -3.64
C ALA A 89 -3.83 7.08 -4.95
N VAL A 90 -3.41 8.19 -5.56
CA VAL A 90 -2.68 8.22 -6.83
C VAL A 90 -1.32 8.85 -6.58
N LEU A 91 -0.28 8.14 -6.95
CA LEU A 91 1.11 8.59 -6.83
C LEU A 91 1.73 8.79 -8.20
N LYS A 92 2.73 9.65 -8.25
CA LYS A 92 3.57 9.86 -9.43
C LYS A 92 5.03 9.55 -9.11
N ILE A 93 5.59 8.58 -9.78
CA ILE A 93 7.02 8.25 -9.69
C ILE A 93 7.85 9.37 -10.34
N LYS A 94 8.92 9.78 -9.63
CA LYS A 94 9.91 10.76 -10.11
C LYS A 94 11.02 10.04 -10.88
N SER A 95 10.78 9.73 -12.14
CA SER A 95 11.76 9.11 -13.02
C SER A 95 11.35 9.27 -14.48
N ASP A 96 12.33 9.29 -15.37
CA ASP A 96 12.15 9.23 -16.82
C ASP A 96 12.07 7.79 -17.34
N ASP A 97 12.27 6.80 -16.48
CA ASP A 97 12.13 5.37 -16.83
C ASP A 97 10.70 5.08 -17.34
N LYS A 98 10.61 4.09 -18.21
CA LYS A 98 9.32 3.58 -18.69
C LYS A 98 8.90 2.36 -17.87
N PHE A 99 7.63 2.35 -17.51
CA PHE A 99 7.03 1.34 -16.66
C PHE A 99 6.02 0.51 -17.45
N GLN A 100 5.89 -0.76 -17.08
CA GLN A 100 4.88 -1.65 -17.65
C GLN A 100 3.57 -1.49 -16.88
N PRO A 101 2.53 -0.90 -17.49
CA PRO A 101 1.26 -0.69 -16.81
C PRO A 101 0.41 -1.96 -16.78
N VAL A 102 -0.50 -2.03 -15.82
CA VAL A 102 -1.65 -2.94 -15.85
C VAL A 102 -2.88 -2.20 -16.41
N LYS A 103 -3.79 -2.96 -17.00
CA LYS A 103 -5.05 -2.41 -17.51
C LYS A 103 -6.17 -2.69 -16.52
N PHE A 104 -7.05 -1.71 -16.34
CA PHE A 104 -8.27 -1.93 -15.57
C PHE A 104 -9.22 -2.86 -16.33
N GLY A 105 -9.74 -3.86 -15.62
CA GLY A 105 -10.86 -4.64 -16.06
C GLY A 105 -12.20 -3.91 -15.81
N ASN A 106 -13.28 -4.51 -16.27
CA ASN A 106 -14.63 -4.06 -15.95
C ASN A 106 -15.21 -4.95 -14.86
N SER A 107 -15.25 -4.45 -13.61
CA SER A 107 -15.76 -5.18 -12.45
C SER A 107 -17.25 -5.50 -12.55
N ASP A 108 -18.05 -4.72 -13.33
CA ASP A 108 -19.47 -5.00 -13.52
C ASP A 108 -19.73 -6.31 -14.27
N LYS A 109 -18.75 -6.73 -15.07
CA LYS A 109 -18.79 -7.97 -15.82
C LYS A 109 -18.27 -9.18 -15.02
N ALA A 110 -17.67 -8.97 -13.88
CA ALA A 110 -17.16 -10.03 -13.03
C ALA A 110 -18.33 -10.83 -12.41
N ARG A 111 -18.19 -12.15 -12.34
CA ARG A 111 -19.23 -13.07 -11.88
C ARG A 111 -18.80 -13.78 -10.61
N ILE A 112 -19.76 -14.13 -9.77
CA ILE A 112 -19.52 -15.03 -8.65
C ILE A 112 -19.01 -16.37 -9.21
N GLY A 113 -17.92 -16.89 -8.66
CA GLY A 113 -17.24 -18.08 -9.11
C GLY A 113 -16.08 -17.83 -10.09
N ASP A 114 -15.94 -16.63 -10.64
CA ASP A 114 -14.78 -16.29 -11.48
C ASP A 114 -13.48 -16.36 -10.67
N TRP A 115 -12.45 -16.99 -11.20
CA TRP A 115 -11.14 -17.05 -10.60
C TRP A 115 -10.47 -15.67 -10.56
N VAL A 116 -9.83 -15.39 -9.44
CA VAL A 116 -9.07 -14.15 -9.23
C VAL A 116 -7.72 -14.42 -8.58
N ILE A 117 -6.78 -13.53 -8.85
CA ILE A 117 -5.43 -13.54 -8.27
C ILE A 117 -5.19 -12.20 -7.61
N ALA A 118 -4.93 -12.21 -6.29
CA ALA A 118 -4.49 -11.03 -5.56
C ALA A 118 -2.96 -11.02 -5.50
N ILE A 119 -2.38 -9.88 -5.84
CA ILE A 119 -0.92 -9.69 -5.82
C ILE A 119 -0.61 -8.55 -4.87
N GLY A 120 0.27 -8.81 -3.90
CA GLY A 120 0.73 -7.84 -2.94
C GLY A 120 2.20 -8.06 -2.58
N ASN A 121 2.70 -7.22 -1.70
CA ASN A 121 4.02 -7.39 -1.10
C ASN A 121 3.91 -7.28 0.43
N PRO A 122 3.24 -8.23 1.08
CA PRO A 122 3.14 -8.23 2.53
C PRO A 122 4.53 -8.28 3.16
N PHE A 123 4.73 -7.43 4.16
CA PHE A 123 5.99 -7.32 4.92
C PHE A 123 7.22 -6.88 4.11
N GLY A 124 7.09 -6.48 2.84
CA GLY A 124 8.23 -6.09 2.02
C GLY A 124 9.22 -7.22 1.69
N LEU A 125 8.80 -8.47 1.88
CA LEU A 125 9.64 -9.67 1.73
C LEU A 125 9.66 -10.24 0.30
N GLY A 126 9.03 -9.54 -0.63
CA GLY A 126 8.85 -9.98 -2.01
C GLY A 126 7.38 -10.14 -2.37
N GLY A 127 7.08 -10.20 -3.66
CA GLY A 127 5.71 -10.32 -4.15
C GLY A 127 5.04 -11.60 -3.67
N THR A 128 3.86 -11.47 -3.07
CA THR A 128 3.01 -12.60 -2.69
C THR A 128 1.83 -12.66 -3.65
N VAL A 129 1.54 -13.85 -4.11
CA VAL A 129 0.43 -14.15 -4.99
C VAL A 129 -0.50 -15.12 -4.28
N THR A 130 -1.77 -14.73 -4.17
CA THR A 130 -2.82 -15.61 -3.65
C THR A 130 -3.92 -15.73 -4.69
N SER A 131 -4.61 -16.86 -4.73
CA SER A 131 -5.70 -17.13 -5.66
C SER A 131 -6.95 -17.55 -4.93
N GLY A 132 -8.07 -17.27 -5.53
CA GLY A 132 -9.39 -17.63 -5.05
C GLY A 132 -10.44 -17.33 -6.10
N ILE A 133 -11.68 -17.21 -5.67
CA ILE A 133 -12.81 -16.87 -6.54
C ILE A 133 -13.50 -15.60 -6.05
N ILE A 134 -14.29 -15.00 -6.89
CA ILE A 134 -15.26 -14.00 -6.47
C ILE A 134 -16.39 -14.73 -5.72
N SER A 135 -16.46 -14.54 -4.41
CA SER A 135 -17.46 -15.18 -3.54
C SER A 135 -18.77 -14.41 -3.50
N ALA A 136 -18.72 -13.09 -3.63
CA ALA A 136 -19.89 -12.22 -3.70
C ALA A 136 -19.52 -10.88 -4.36
N ARG A 137 -20.55 -10.13 -4.76
CA ARG A 137 -20.46 -8.77 -5.31
C ARG A 137 -21.41 -7.83 -4.59
N ASN A 138 -21.22 -6.54 -4.82
CA ASN A 138 -22.08 -5.48 -4.30
C ASN A 138 -22.21 -5.57 -2.76
N ARG A 139 -21.10 -5.87 -2.07
CA ARG A 139 -21.08 -5.92 -0.61
C ARG A 139 -20.91 -4.53 -0.05
N ASN A 140 -21.82 -4.18 0.87
CA ASN A 140 -21.72 -2.99 1.70
C ASN A 140 -21.57 -3.48 3.15
N ILE A 141 -20.51 -3.02 3.83
CA ILE A 141 -20.16 -3.41 5.20
C ILE A 141 -20.23 -2.24 6.18
N GLY A 142 -20.69 -1.08 5.72
CA GLY A 142 -20.97 0.08 6.57
C GLY A 142 -19.76 0.93 6.95
N LEU A 143 -18.64 0.81 6.23
CA LEU A 143 -17.42 1.60 6.49
C LEU A 143 -17.44 2.96 5.78
N SER A 144 -18.14 3.07 4.65
CA SER A 144 -18.16 4.27 3.81
C SER A 144 -19.49 4.41 3.07
N ARG A 145 -19.74 5.60 2.50
CA ARG A 145 -20.92 5.86 1.64
C ARG A 145 -20.77 5.28 0.22
N TYR A 146 -19.56 4.94 -0.19
CA TYR A 146 -19.22 4.52 -1.56
C TYR A 146 -18.76 3.06 -1.58
N GLU A 147 -19.51 2.18 -0.90
CA GLU A 147 -19.15 0.78 -0.83
C GLU A 147 -19.84 -0.02 -1.92
N ASP A 148 -19.03 -0.66 -2.75
CA ASP A 148 -19.43 -1.68 -3.72
C ASP A 148 -18.31 -2.72 -3.81
N PHE A 149 -18.13 -3.49 -2.73
CA PHE A 149 -17.01 -4.40 -2.59
C PHE A 149 -17.25 -5.73 -3.30
N ILE A 150 -16.16 -6.24 -3.89
CA ILE A 150 -16.06 -7.63 -4.32
C ILE A 150 -15.53 -8.43 -3.13
N GLN A 151 -16.25 -9.48 -2.74
CA GLN A 151 -15.78 -10.45 -1.77
C GLN A 151 -15.04 -11.58 -2.49
N THR A 152 -13.87 -11.95 -1.97
CA THR A 152 -13.08 -13.09 -2.45
C THR A 152 -12.62 -13.96 -1.29
N ASP A 153 -12.35 -15.22 -1.55
CA ASP A 153 -11.70 -16.15 -0.63
C ASP A 153 -10.18 -16.27 -0.88
N ALA A 154 -9.65 -15.54 -1.88
CA ALA A 154 -8.21 -15.33 -2.00
C ALA A 154 -7.67 -14.72 -0.70
N SER A 155 -6.59 -15.28 -0.15
CA SER A 155 -6.04 -14.81 1.13
C SER A 155 -5.56 -13.37 1.04
N ILE A 156 -6.20 -12.46 1.77
CA ILE A 156 -5.82 -11.06 1.92
C ILE A 156 -5.19 -10.88 3.29
N ASN A 157 -3.96 -10.39 3.31
CA ASN A 157 -3.16 -10.18 4.51
C ASN A 157 -2.66 -8.73 4.59
N THR A 158 -2.18 -8.33 5.77
CA THR A 158 -1.52 -7.04 5.98
C THR A 158 -0.37 -6.87 4.98
N GLY A 159 -0.38 -5.77 4.22
CA GLY A 159 0.59 -5.49 3.16
C GLY A 159 0.07 -5.74 1.73
N ASN A 160 -1.03 -6.48 1.54
CA ASN A 160 -1.71 -6.55 0.25
C ASN A 160 -2.53 -5.28 -0.06
N SER A 161 -2.80 -4.45 0.95
CA SER A 161 -3.54 -3.18 0.81
C SER A 161 -2.96 -2.34 -0.33
N GLY A 162 -3.80 -1.91 -1.25
CA GLY A 162 -3.44 -1.17 -2.47
C GLY A 162 -2.96 -2.02 -3.64
N GLY A 163 -2.76 -3.33 -3.44
CA GLY A 163 -2.41 -4.26 -4.51
C GLY A 163 -3.57 -4.56 -5.47
N PRO A 164 -3.27 -5.00 -6.70
CA PRO A 164 -4.28 -5.33 -7.69
C PRO A 164 -4.91 -6.70 -7.46
N LEU A 165 -6.18 -6.81 -7.82
CA LEU A 165 -6.89 -8.08 -8.00
C LEU A 165 -7.06 -8.33 -9.50
N PHE A 166 -6.51 -9.41 -10.01
CA PHE A 166 -6.59 -9.78 -11.42
C PHE A 166 -7.65 -10.86 -11.64
N ASN A 167 -8.34 -10.78 -12.77
CA ASN A 167 -9.09 -11.89 -13.31
C ASN A 167 -8.22 -12.72 -14.27
N MET A 168 -8.79 -13.77 -14.86
CA MET A 168 -8.09 -14.70 -15.77
C MET A 168 -8.22 -14.31 -17.26
N ASN A 169 -8.73 -13.11 -17.57
CA ASN A 169 -8.94 -12.64 -18.95
C ASN A 169 -7.84 -11.69 -19.40
#